data_a0ab322499838738d775552e2450779f
#
_entry.id   a0ab322499838738d775552e2450779f
#
_cell.length_a   1.000
_cell.length_b   1.000
_cell.length_c   1.000
_cell.angle_alpha   90.00
_cell.angle_beta   90.00
_cell.angle_gamma   90.00
#
_symmetry.space_group_name_H-M   'P 1'
#
loop_
_entity.id
_entity.type
_entity.pdbx_description
1 polymer ?
#
loop_
_entity_poly.entity_id
_entity_poly.type
_entity_poly.pdbx_seq_one_letter_code
_entity_poly.pdbx_strand_id
1 'polypeptide(L)'
;MSEFDFDSEDLQEPVSKGKKPPMAYRFRGFLPVVVDVETGGFNAATDALLEIAATPVLMDDEGMLYPDQTHFFRVEPFAGANIEAAALEFTGIKLDHPLRMAVDESEALTEIFKHVRKAVKSAGCTR
;
A
#
# COMPACT_ATOMS: atom_id res chain seq x y z
N MET A 1 18.87 7.26 -4.56
CA MET A 1 19.13 7.45 -4.62
C MET A 1 18.78 7.36 -3.91
N SER A 2 18.20 7.62 -3.93
CA SER A 2 18.21 7.66 -3.78
C SER A 2 17.59 8.07 -3.04
N GLU A 3 17.23 8.55 -2.99
CA GLU A 3 17.21 9.04 -2.86
C GLU A 3 16.66 9.50 -2.41
N PHE A 4 16.22 9.81 -2.33
CA PHE A 4 16.29 10.34 -2.55
C PHE A 4 16.18 10.65 -1.74
N ASP A 5 16.18 10.89 -1.66
CA ASP A 5 16.67 11.36 -1.51
C ASP A 5 16.85 11.80 -1.17
N PHE A 6 17.03 12.12 -1.38
CA PHE A 6 17.78 12.58 -1.76
C PHE A 6 18.36 12.66 -1.24
N ASP A 7 18.75 12.88 -1.44
CA ASP A 7 19.76 13.16 -1.63
C ASP A 7 20.48 13.20 -1.57
N SER A 8 21.09 13.46 -2.06
CA SER A 8 22.09 13.70 -2.51
C SER A 8 22.73 14.08 -2.49
N GLU A 9 23.46 14.27 -2.86
CA GLU A 9 24.11 14.82 -3.13
C GLU A 9 24.47 14.92 -3.80
N ASP A 10 24.67 14.51 -3.54
CA ASP A 10 25.10 14.83 -4.68
C ASP A 10 25.08 16.15 -5.17
N LEU A 11 25.64 16.63 -5.70
CA LEU A 11 25.57 17.76 -6.57
C LEU A 11 24.20 18.08 -7.06
N GLN A 12 23.23 17.86 -6.25
CA GLN A 12 21.92 18.33 -6.58
C GLN A 12 21.94 19.82 -6.43
N GLU A 13 21.57 20.52 -7.46
CA GLU A 13 21.22 21.90 -7.30
C GLU A 13 20.27 22.03 -6.12
N PRO A 14 20.46 23.01 -5.27
CA PRO A 14 19.53 23.21 -4.19
C PRO A 14 18.14 23.35 -4.80
N VAL A 15 17.28 22.44 -4.40
CA VAL A 15 15.87 22.54 -4.77
C VAL A 15 15.41 23.92 -4.35
N SER A 16 15.05 24.75 -5.30
CA SER A 16 14.56 26.07 -4.98
C SER A 16 13.42 25.94 -3.96
N LYS A 17 13.44 26.76 -2.95
CA LYS A 17 12.38 26.79 -1.95
C LYS A 17 11.05 26.81 -2.67
N GLY A 18 10.19 25.82 -2.36
CA GLY A 18 8.86 25.72 -2.94
C GLY A 18 8.72 24.81 -4.13
N LYS A 19 9.82 24.29 -4.71
CA LYS A 19 9.70 23.35 -5.82
C LYS A 19 9.44 21.94 -5.30
N LYS A 20 8.30 21.37 -5.68
CA LYS A 20 7.92 20.02 -5.27
C LYS A 20 8.58 18.99 -6.18
N PRO A 21 8.80 17.75 -5.69
CA PRO A 21 9.26 16.64 -6.54
C PRO A 21 8.30 16.39 -7.71
N PRO A 22 8.80 15.81 -8.81
CA PRO A 22 7.98 15.57 -10.01
C PRO A 22 6.68 14.82 -9.75
N MET A 23 6.68 13.86 -8.83
CA MET A 23 5.47 13.09 -8.49
C MET A 23 4.32 13.97 -8.03
N ALA A 24 4.63 15.07 -7.33
CA ALA A 24 3.61 15.98 -6.82
C ALA A 24 2.76 16.61 -7.93
N TYR A 25 3.26 16.64 -9.15
CA TYR A 25 2.56 17.25 -10.28
C TYR A 25 1.89 16.24 -11.20
N ARG A 26 2.29 14.97 -11.12
CA ARG A 26 1.85 13.98 -12.10
C ARG A 26 0.36 13.67 -11.99
N PHE A 27 -0.14 13.50 -10.77
CA PHE A 27 -1.53 13.14 -10.52
C PHE A 27 -2.23 14.17 -9.65
N ARG A 28 -1.98 15.43 -9.93
CA ARG A 28 -2.59 16.58 -9.24
C ARG A 28 -2.40 16.54 -7.72
N GLY A 29 -1.25 16.10 -7.28
CA GLY A 29 -0.92 16.01 -5.85
C GLY A 29 -1.33 14.72 -5.16
N PHE A 30 -1.98 13.79 -5.89
CA PHE A 30 -2.31 12.48 -5.34
C PHE A 30 -1.15 11.51 -5.54
N LEU A 31 -0.94 10.65 -4.57
CA LEU A 31 -0.01 9.52 -4.72
C LEU A 31 -0.83 8.27 -5.03
N PRO A 32 -0.62 7.63 -6.19
CA PRO A 32 -1.31 6.38 -6.48
C PRO A 32 -0.81 5.26 -5.58
N VAL A 33 -1.73 4.43 -5.11
CA VAL A 33 -1.41 3.22 -4.37
C VAL A 33 -2.19 2.08 -5.01
N VAL A 34 -1.48 1.04 -5.43
CA VAL A 34 -2.12 -0.15 -5.97
C VAL A 34 -2.48 -1.06 -4.80
N VAL A 35 -3.75 -1.39 -4.68
CA VAL A 35 -4.25 -2.23 -3.58
C VAL A 35 -4.88 -3.48 -4.19
N ASP A 36 -4.52 -4.63 -3.62
CA ASP A 36 -5.10 -5.90 -3.99
C ASP A 36 -5.59 -6.59 -2.71
N VAL A 37 -6.78 -7.18 -2.78
CA VAL A 37 -7.39 -7.84 -1.62
C VAL A 37 -7.90 -9.23 -2.00
N GLU A 38 -7.84 -10.14 -1.04
CA GLU A 38 -8.53 -11.41 -1.10
C GLU A 38 -9.58 -11.39 0.02
N THR A 39 -10.80 -11.75 -0.32
CA THR A 39 -11.93 -11.65 0.61
C THR A 39 -12.72 -12.95 0.66
N GLY A 40 -13.56 -13.07 1.68
CA GLY A 40 -14.45 -14.20 1.84
C GLY A 40 -15.70 -14.14 0.96
N GLY A 41 -15.84 -13.12 0.12
CA GLY A 41 -16.98 -12.94 -0.76
C GLY A 41 -17.04 -11.50 -1.28
N PHE A 42 -18.12 -11.16 -1.98
CA PHE A 42 -18.24 -9.86 -2.65
C PHE A 42 -19.05 -8.82 -1.87
N ASN A 43 -19.54 -9.16 -0.69
CA ASN A 43 -20.30 -8.19 0.11
C ASN A 43 -19.38 -7.54 1.13
N ALA A 44 -19.00 -6.30 0.86
CA ALA A 44 -18.06 -5.57 1.70
C ALA A 44 -18.56 -5.33 3.13
N ALA A 45 -19.88 -5.37 3.33
CA ALA A 45 -20.46 -5.14 4.66
C ALA A 45 -20.39 -6.35 5.57
N THR A 46 -20.36 -7.55 5.00
CA THR A 46 -20.49 -8.79 5.77
C THR A 46 -19.33 -9.75 5.62
N ASP A 47 -18.58 -9.65 4.51
CA ASP A 47 -17.60 -10.67 4.17
C ASP A 47 -16.22 -10.29 4.68
N ALA A 48 -15.45 -11.30 5.04
CA ALA A 48 -14.13 -11.11 5.66
C ALA A 48 -13.11 -10.56 4.67
N LEU A 49 -12.25 -9.67 5.14
CA LEU A 49 -11.00 -9.38 4.48
C LEU A 49 -10.00 -10.45 4.91
N LEU A 50 -9.38 -11.13 3.96
CA LEU A 50 -8.48 -12.25 4.25
C LEU A 50 -7.01 -11.95 3.97
N GLU A 51 -6.74 -11.18 2.91
CA GLU A 51 -5.39 -10.72 2.59
C GLU A 51 -5.48 -9.34 1.97
N ILE A 52 -4.48 -8.52 2.22
CA ILE A 52 -4.38 -7.20 1.62
C ILE A 52 -2.91 -6.89 1.29
N ALA A 53 -2.70 -6.36 0.12
CA ALA A 53 -1.40 -5.85 -0.29
C ALA A 53 -1.57 -4.42 -0.80
N ALA A 54 -0.62 -3.56 -0.49
CA ALA A 54 -0.63 -2.17 -0.94
C ALA A 54 0.78 -1.79 -1.38
N THR A 55 0.86 -1.21 -2.59
CA THR A 55 2.13 -0.81 -3.18
C THR A 55 2.01 0.64 -3.63
N PRO A 56 2.69 1.59 -2.97
CA PRO A 56 2.75 2.96 -3.45
C PRO A 56 3.49 3.03 -4.79
N VAL A 57 3.07 3.96 -5.64
CA VAL A 57 3.72 4.18 -6.92
C VAL A 57 4.55 5.46 -6.82
N LEU A 58 5.83 5.35 -7.09
CA LEU A 58 6.76 6.47 -7.04
C LEU A 58 7.21 6.86 -8.44
N MET A 59 7.94 7.95 -8.54
CA MET A 59 8.44 8.45 -9.82
C MET A 59 9.90 8.83 -9.66
N ASP A 60 10.73 8.44 -10.63
CA ASP A 60 12.13 8.81 -10.64
C ASP A 60 12.31 10.22 -11.23
N ASP A 61 13.56 10.69 -11.26
CA ASP A 61 13.89 12.04 -11.73
C ASP A 61 13.60 12.23 -13.22
N GLU A 62 13.46 11.15 -13.97
CA GLU A 62 13.19 11.19 -15.41
C GLU A 62 11.69 11.06 -15.71
N GLY A 63 10.87 11.00 -14.69
CA GLY A 63 9.43 10.90 -14.85
C GLY A 63 8.90 9.50 -15.04
N MET A 64 9.73 8.48 -14.83
CA MET A 64 9.29 7.09 -14.93
C MET A 64 8.69 6.61 -13.62
N LEU A 65 7.54 5.98 -13.72
CA LEU A 65 6.87 5.40 -12.55
C LEU A 65 7.50 4.07 -12.20
N TYR A 66 7.59 3.80 -10.90
CA TYR A 66 8.08 2.51 -10.43
C TYR A 66 7.38 2.16 -9.11
N PRO A 67 7.24 0.85 -8.80
CA PRO A 67 6.62 0.43 -7.53
C PRO A 67 7.58 0.62 -6.37
N ASP A 68 7.06 1.12 -5.27
CA ASP A 68 7.74 1.10 -3.99
C ASP A 68 7.57 -0.27 -3.34
N GLN A 69 8.00 -0.42 -2.11
CA GLN A 69 7.86 -1.66 -1.36
C GLN A 69 6.38 -2.02 -1.20
N THR A 70 6.05 -3.29 -1.43
CA THR A 70 4.71 -3.81 -1.19
C THR A 70 4.56 -4.16 0.29
N HIS A 71 3.47 -3.70 0.88
CA HIS A 71 3.10 -4.05 2.26
C HIS A 71 1.97 -5.06 2.19
N PHE A 72 2.22 -6.26 2.66
CA PHE A 72 1.30 -7.37 2.56
C PHE A 72 0.97 -7.91 3.94
N PHE A 73 -0.33 -8.17 4.19
CA PHE A 73 -0.79 -8.78 5.44
C PHE A 73 -1.82 -9.86 5.16
N ARG A 74 -1.71 -10.96 5.88
CA ARG A 74 -2.79 -11.91 6.06
C ARG A 74 -3.62 -11.41 7.22
N VAL A 75 -4.94 -11.44 7.06
CA VAL A 75 -5.86 -10.79 7.99
C VAL A 75 -6.78 -11.84 8.62
N GLU A 76 -6.91 -11.79 9.96
CA GLU A 76 -7.88 -12.59 10.66
C GLU A 76 -9.29 -12.08 10.36
N PRO A 77 -10.24 -12.94 10.01
CA PRO A 77 -11.62 -12.50 9.80
C PRO A 77 -12.15 -11.82 11.05
N PHE A 78 -12.88 -10.72 10.85
CA PHE A 78 -13.51 -10.06 11.99
C PHE A 78 -14.60 -10.97 12.59
N ALA A 79 -14.96 -10.74 13.86
CA ALA A 79 -15.94 -11.56 14.55
C ALA A 79 -17.29 -11.50 13.83
N GLY A 80 -17.84 -12.66 13.46
CA GLY A 80 -19.09 -12.74 12.73
C GLY A 80 -18.98 -12.53 11.22
N ALA A 81 -17.77 -12.42 10.70
CA ALA A 81 -17.57 -12.25 9.27
C ALA A 81 -18.07 -13.46 8.48
N ASN A 82 -18.66 -13.21 7.33
CA ASN A 82 -19.05 -14.27 6.42
C ASN A 82 -17.87 -14.67 5.54
N ILE A 83 -17.69 -15.97 5.34
CA ILE A 83 -16.66 -16.49 4.44
C ILE A 83 -17.32 -17.56 3.58
N GLU A 84 -17.42 -17.28 2.27
CA GLU A 84 -18.00 -18.21 1.33
C GLU A 84 -17.03 -19.34 1.02
N ALA A 85 -17.50 -20.57 1.04
CA ALA A 85 -16.65 -21.72 0.72
C ALA A 85 -16.05 -21.60 -0.68
N ALA A 86 -16.82 -21.07 -1.64
CA ALA A 86 -16.33 -20.86 -2.99
C ALA A 86 -15.17 -19.86 -3.05
N ALA A 87 -15.18 -18.85 -2.18
CA ALA A 87 -14.09 -17.88 -2.12
C ALA A 87 -12.80 -18.52 -1.62
N LEU A 88 -12.88 -19.36 -0.61
CA LEU A 88 -11.71 -20.10 -0.12
C LEU A 88 -11.16 -21.06 -1.16
N GLU A 89 -12.04 -21.71 -1.89
CA GLU A 89 -11.63 -22.62 -2.96
C GLU A 89 -10.94 -21.85 -4.08
N PHE A 90 -11.48 -20.71 -4.46
CA PHE A 90 -10.94 -19.89 -5.54
C PHE A 90 -9.56 -19.32 -5.17
N THR A 91 -9.41 -18.80 -3.97
CA THR A 91 -8.17 -18.16 -3.52
C THR A 91 -7.12 -19.18 -3.06
N GLY A 92 -7.53 -20.35 -2.65
CA GLY A 92 -6.65 -21.35 -2.08
C GLY A 92 -6.21 -21.04 -0.66
N ILE A 93 -6.82 -20.05 0.00
CA ILE A 93 -6.44 -19.66 1.35
C ILE A 93 -6.90 -20.72 2.35
N LYS A 94 -5.98 -21.11 3.23
CA LYS A 94 -6.25 -22.05 4.32
C LYS A 94 -6.17 -21.28 5.64
N LEU A 95 -7.34 -20.95 6.18
CA LEU A 95 -7.45 -20.10 7.35
C LEU A 95 -6.78 -20.69 8.58
N ASP A 96 -6.73 -22.02 8.69
CA ASP A 96 -6.19 -22.73 9.84
C ASP A 96 -4.73 -23.17 9.65
N HIS A 97 -4.09 -22.72 8.59
CA HIS A 97 -2.68 -23.09 8.36
C HIS A 97 -1.79 -22.52 9.46
N PRO A 98 -0.97 -23.33 10.13
CA PRO A 98 -0.18 -22.87 11.28
C PRO A 98 0.83 -21.74 10.96
N LEU A 99 1.24 -21.63 9.71
CA LEU A 99 2.19 -20.58 9.29
C LEU A 99 1.50 -19.39 8.63
N ARG A 100 0.18 -19.29 8.76
CA ARG A 100 -0.55 -18.18 8.14
C ARG A 100 -0.17 -16.84 8.75
N MET A 101 0.09 -16.79 10.05
CA MET A 101 0.58 -15.59 10.73
C MET A 101 -0.30 -14.36 10.46
N ALA A 102 -1.61 -14.53 10.53
CA ALA A 102 -2.55 -13.45 10.27
C ALA A 102 -2.61 -12.47 11.44
N VAL A 103 -2.91 -11.22 11.11
CA VAL A 103 -3.06 -10.14 12.09
C VAL A 103 -4.49 -9.60 12.04
N ASP A 104 -4.88 -8.84 13.05
CA ASP A 104 -6.18 -8.19 13.06
C ASP A 104 -6.32 -7.22 11.91
N GLU A 105 -7.54 -7.06 11.41
CA GLU A 105 -7.87 -6.12 10.35
C GLU A 105 -7.41 -4.70 10.70
N SER A 106 -7.65 -4.28 11.94
CA SER A 106 -7.24 -2.96 12.42
C SER A 106 -5.72 -2.80 12.36
N GLU A 107 -4.98 -3.81 12.75
CA GLU A 107 -3.51 -3.77 12.70
C GLU A 107 -3.00 -3.67 11.27
N ALA A 108 -3.53 -4.49 10.37
CA ALA A 108 -3.13 -4.50 8.97
C ALA A 108 -3.35 -3.13 8.32
N LEU A 109 -4.55 -2.56 8.50
CA LEU A 109 -4.90 -1.28 7.90
C LEU A 109 -4.10 -0.13 8.52
N THR A 110 -3.88 -0.17 9.83
CA THR A 110 -3.07 0.86 10.50
C THR A 110 -1.65 0.89 9.94
N GLU A 111 -1.03 -0.27 9.78
CA GLU A 111 0.33 -0.35 9.24
C GLU A 111 0.38 0.10 7.78
N ILE A 112 -0.59 -0.33 6.97
CA ILE A 112 -0.63 0.07 5.57
C ILE A 112 -0.78 1.59 5.45
N PHE A 113 -1.73 2.19 6.16
CA PHE A 113 -1.93 3.64 6.08
C PHE A 113 -0.75 4.43 6.63
N LYS A 114 -0.05 3.90 7.63
CA LYS A 114 1.17 4.51 8.13
C LYS A 114 2.23 4.60 7.02
N HIS A 115 2.44 3.52 6.28
CA HIS A 115 3.40 3.48 5.18
C HIS A 115 2.94 4.35 4.02
N VAL A 116 1.66 4.35 3.71
CA VAL A 116 1.10 5.20 2.64
C VAL A 116 1.30 6.68 2.97
N ARG A 117 1.00 7.10 4.21
CA ARG A 117 1.20 8.49 4.62
C ARG A 117 2.67 8.90 4.53
N LYS A 118 3.56 8.00 4.89
CA LYS A 118 5.00 8.24 4.77
C LYS A 118 5.41 8.42 3.30
N ALA A 119 4.87 7.60 2.41
CA ALA A 119 5.15 7.68 0.98
C ALA A 119 4.60 8.99 0.39
N VAL A 120 3.39 9.39 0.79
CA VAL A 120 2.78 10.66 0.36
C VAL A 120 3.70 11.82 0.73
N LYS A 121 4.18 11.84 1.96
CA LYS A 121 5.04 12.90 2.45
C LYS A 121 6.38 12.91 1.71
N SER A 122 7.01 11.74 1.54
CA SER A 122 8.30 11.63 0.87
C SER A 122 8.22 12.05 -0.60
N ALA A 123 7.10 11.77 -1.25
CA ALA A 123 6.90 12.12 -2.66
C ALA A 123 6.48 13.58 -2.85
N GLY A 124 6.29 14.34 -1.78
CA GLY A 124 5.84 15.73 -1.87
C GLY A 124 4.38 15.87 -2.27
N CYS A 125 3.62 14.79 -2.22
CA CYS A 125 2.20 14.80 -2.54
C CYS A 125 1.38 15.34 -1.37
N THR A 126 0.13 15.71 -1.64
CA THR A 126 -0.77 16.24 -0.61
C THR A 126 -1.70 15.18 -0.05
N ARG A 127 -1.94 14.09 -0.81
CA ARG A 127 -2.83 13.00 -0.41
C ARG A 127 -2.64 11.80 -1.33
#